data_e8bf2015c959440e870c6f2f5d19affc
#
_entry.id   e8bf2015c959440e870c6f2f5d19affc
#
_cell.length_a   1.000
_cell.length_b   1.000
_cell.length_c   1.000
_cell.angle_alpha   90.00
_cell.angle_beta   90.00
_cell.angle_gamma   90.00
#
_symmetry.space_group_name_H-M   'P 1'
#
loop_
_entity.id
_entity.type
_entity.pdbx_description
1 polymer ?
#
loop_
_entity_poly.entity_id
_entity_poly.type
_entity_poly.pdbx_seq_one_letter_code
_entity_poly.pdbx_strand_id
1 'polypeptide(L)'
;ELESRNMVHDFYESEAFAKLKPIKGTCKQMGHLRDYADKMYIVTGRQSYARDQTEQWLRYWFPNTFDDLIMTNSYTDHEIEKHEICRSLALDSIIDDSFDVCTKCNRMNIDAYNIIGYGDITYPWSVQSSMARTWD
;
A
#
# COMPACT_ATOMS: atom_id res chain seq x y z
N GLU A 1 -14.76 12.37 -15.68
CA GLU A 1 -14.12 11.06 -15.41
C GLU A 1 -12.86 10.86 -16.25
N LEU A 2 -12.88 11.13 -17.56
CA LEU A 2 -11.72 11.03 -18.43
C LEU A 2 -10.63 12.05 -18.06
N GLU A 3 -11.01 13.31 -17.78
CA GLU A 3 -10.08 14.35 -17.33
C GLU A 3 -9.39 13.94 -16.02
N SER A 4 -10.14 13.36 -15.08
CA SER A 4 -9.63 12.91 -13.82
C SER A 4 -8.60 11.78 -14.00
N ARG A 5 -8.88 10.83 -14.90
CA ARG A 5 -7.95 9.74 -15.24
C ARG A 5 -6.67 10.27 -15.88
N ASN A 6 -6.78 11.24 -16.79
CA ASN A 6 -5.62 11.85 -17.44
C ASN A 6 -4.76 12.63 -16.46
N MET A 7 -5.37 13.34 -15.52
CA MET A 7 -4.63 14.06 -14.46
C MET A 7 -3.84 13.10 -13.57
N VAL A 8 -4.42 11.96 -13.19
CA VAL A 8 -3.73 10.95 -12.39
C VAL A 8 -2.57 10.34 -13.16
N HIS A 9 -2.77 10.00 -14.41
CA HIS A 9 -1.71 9.47 -15.28
C HIS A 9 -0.57 10.47 -15.43
N ASP A 10 -0.87 11.73 -15.71
CA ASP A 10 0.13 12.80 -15.86
C ASP A 10 0.91 12.99 -14.55
N PHE A 11 0.24 12.87 -13.39
CA PHE A 11 0.92 12.97 -12.11
C PHE A 11 1.98 11.88 -11.94
N TYR A 12 1.67 10.63 -12.29
CA TYR A 12 2.64 9.53 -12.17
C TYR A 12 3.85 9.69 -13.08
N GLU A 13 3.71 10.41 -14.18
CA GLU A 13 4.82 10.71 -15.08
C GLU A 13 5.57 12.01 -14.71
N SER A 14 5.08 12.74 -13.71
CA SER A 14 5.62 14.05 -13.34
C SER A 14 6.85 13.95 -12.44
N GLU A 15 7.64 15.03 -12.41
CA GLU A 15 8.73 15.20 -11.46
C GLU A 15 8.23 15.21 -10.01
N ALA A 16 7.01 15.69 -9.76
CA ALA A 16 6.41 15.73 -8.44
C ALA A 16 6.29 14.31 -7.87
N PHE A 17 5.84 13.35 -8.68
CA PHE A 17 5.80 11.95 -8.27
C PHE A 17 7.20 11.39 -8.03
N ALA A 18 8.13 11.64 -8.96
CA ALA A 18 9.50 11.15 -8.85
C ALA A 18 10.23 11.68 -7.60
N LYS A 19 9.82 12.85 -7.10
CA LYS A 19 10.42 13.49 -5.93
C LYS A 19 9.69 13.18 -4.61
N LEU A 20 8.59 12.41 -4.64
CA LEU A 20 7.88 12.03 -3.42
C LEU A 20 8.81 11.25 -2.50
N LYS A 21 8.75 11.57 -1.21
CA LYS A 21 9.49 10.87 -0.18
C LYS A 21 8.55 9.93 0.59
N PRO A 22 9.05 8.81 1.11
CA PRO A 22 8.27 7.98 2.02
C PRO A 22 7.89 8.74 3.28
N ILE A 23 6.81 8.32 3.91
CA ILE A 23 6.43 8.81 5.23
C ILE A 23 7.59 8.52 6.21
N LYS A 24 7.94 9.51 7.01
CA LYS A 24 9.05 9.42 7.98
C LYS A 24 8.92 8.15 8.83
N GLY A 25 10.00 7.39 8.90
CA GLY A 25 10.08 6.16 9.69
C GLY A 25 9.73 4.89 8.93
N THR A 26 9.04 4.98 7.77
CA THR A 26 8.60 3.78 7.04
C THR A 26 9.77 2.95 6.52
N CYS A 27 10.81 3.57 6.01
CA CYS A 27 11.98 2.83 5.51
C CYS A 27 12.62 1.98 6.62
N LYS A 28 12.76 2.56 7.80
CA LYS A 28 13.31 1.86 8.96
C LYS A 28 12.40 0.72 9.40
N GLN A 29 11.09 0.99 9.51
CA GLN A 29 10.11 -0.02 9.93
C GLN A 29 10.03 -1.18 8.94
N MET A 30 10.02 -0.90 7.63
CA MET A 30 10.00 -1.95 6.62
C MET A 30 11.28 -2.78 6.62
N GLY A 31 12.43 -2.16 6.88
CA GLY A 31 13.69 -2.87 7.05
C GLY A 31 13.65 -3.83 8.23
N HIS A 32 13.08 -3.40 9.36
CA HIS A 32 12.91 -4.27 10.53
C HIS A 32 11.95 -5.42 10.24
N LEU A 33 10.82 -5.15 9.60
CA LEU A 33 9.85 -6.19 9.23
C LEU A 33 10.48 -7.22 8.30
N ARG A 34 11.33 -6.79 7.38
CA ARG A 34 12.02 -7.69 6.45
C ARG A 34 12.85 -8.75 7.18
N ASP A 35 13.42 -8.42 8.32
CA ASP A 35 14.22 -9.35 9.11
C ASP A 35 13.39 -10.51 9.69
N TYR A 36 12.08 -10.30 9.85
CA TYR A 36 11.17 -11.30 10.43
C TYR A 36 10.27 -11.97 9.40
N ALA A 37 10.03 -11.35 8.27
CA ALA A 37 9.10 -11.84 7.27
C ALA A 37 9.81 -12.72 6.23
N ASP A 38 9.22 -13.85 5.88
CA ASP A 38 9.71 -14.69 4.79
C ASP A 38 9.44 -14.03 3.44
N LYS A 39 8.27 -13.43 3.28
CA LYS A 39 7.85 -12.72 2.06
C LYS A 39 7.19 -11.39 2.42
N MET A 40 7.50 -10.38 1.64
CA MET A 40 6.86 -9.07 1.74
C MET A 40 6.43 -8.59 0.36
N TYR A 41 5.17 -8.19 0.26
CA TYR A 41 4.58 -7.73 -1.00
C TYR A 41 4.04 -6.32 -0.85
N ILE A 42 4.11 -5.54 -1.93
CA ILE A 42 3.34 -4.31 -2.05
C ILE A 42 2.08 -4.63 -2.84
N VAL A 43 0.92 -4.32 -2.26
CA VAL A 43 -0.38 -4.45 -2.92
C VAL A 43 -1.00 -3.06 -2.98
N THR A 44 -1.10 -2.50 -4.15
CA THR A 44 -1.54 -1.10 -4.34
C THR A 44 -2.70 -0.99 -5.29
N GLY A 45 -3.64 -0.08 -4.98
CA GLY A 45 -4.77 0.23 -5.85
C GLY A 45 -4.41 0.91 -7.17
N ARG A 46 -3.15 1.24 -7.39
CA ARG A 46 -2.71 1.90 -8.62
C ARG A 46 -2.99 1.06 -9.85
N GLN A 47 -3.17 1.74 -10.97
CA GLN A 47 -3.39 1.13 -12.27
C GLN A 47 -2.07 0.69 -12.90
N SER A 48 -2.14 -0.30 -13.79
CA SER A 48 -0.95 -0.92 -14.41
C SER A 48 -0.04 0.08 -15.13
N TYR A 49 -0.59 1.19 -15.64
CA TYR A 49 0.23 2.21 -16.30
C TYR A 49 1.23 2.89 -15.35
N ALA A 50 1.00 2.83 -14.06
CA ALA A 50 1.89 3.42 -13.05
C ALA A 50 2.94 2.43 -12.53
N ARG A 51 3.04 1.24 -13.12
CA ARG A 51 3.92 0.18 -12.62
C ARG A 51 5.40 0.57 -12.65
N ASP A 52 5.88 1.06 -13.78
CA ASP A 52 7.31 1.36 -13.92
C ASP A 52 7.75 2.44 -12.93
N GLN A 53 6.98 3.50 -12.79
CA GLN A 53 7.26 4.60 -11.87
C GLN A 53 7.22 4.11 -10.42
N THR A 54 6.26 3.26 -10.09
CA THR A 54 6.14 2.68 -8.76
C THR A 54 7.33 1.78 -8.43
N GLU A 55 7.74 0.92 -9.37
CA GLU A 55 8.90 0.05 -9.19
C GLU A 55 10.18 0.85 -9.00
N GLN A 56 10.38 1.91 -9.80
CA GLN A 56 11.55 2.79 -9.67
C GLN A 56 11.59 3.45 -8.30
N TRP A 57 10.45 3.96 -7.84
CA TRP A 57 10.32 4.59 -6.53
C TRP A 57 10.64 3.61 -5.41
N LEU A 58 10.11 2.39 -5.48
CA LEU A 58 10.37 1.35 -4.49
C LEU A 58 11.83 0.93 -4.47
N ARG A 59 12.47 0.78 -5.63
CA ARG A 59 13.90 0.43 -5.71
C ARG A 59 14.78 1.51 -5.10
N TYR A 60 14.40 2.76 -5.25
CA TYR A 60 15.18 3.88 -4.71
C TYR A 60 15.07 3.96 -3.18
N TRP A 61 13.84 3.91 -2.65
CA TRP A 61 13.60 4.14 -1.22
C TRP A 61 13.61 2.86 -0.37
N PHE A 62 13.30 1.73 -0.95
CA PHE A 62 13.18 0.44 -0.27
C PHE A 62 13.93 -0.65 -1.03
N PRO A 63 15.27 -0.48 -1.24
CA PRO A 63 16.04 -1.47 -2.01
C PRO A 63 16.01 -2.83 -1.33
N ASN A 64 15.78 -3.89 -2.11
CA ASN A 64 15.77 -5.29 -1.64
C ASN A 64 14.80 -5.56 -0.48
N THR A 65 13.72 -4.79 -0.37
CA THR A 65 12.77 -4.90 0.73
C THR A 65 11.57 -5.75 0.37
N PHE A 66 11.02 -5.60 -0.84
CA PHE A 66 9.79 -6.29 -1.24
C PHE A 66 10.08 -7.35 -2.30
N ASP A 67 9.36 -8.47 -2.22
CA ASP A 67 9.49 -9.59 -3.15
C ASP A 67 8.74 -9.37 -4.44
N ASP A 68 7.61 -8.67 -4.40
CA ASP A 68 6.83 -8.36 -5.60
C ASP A 68 5.94 -7.14 -5.37
N LEU A 69 5.46 -6.59 -6.49
CA LEU A 69 4.54 -5.47 -6.55
C LEU A 69 3.28 -5.92 -7.30
N ILE A 70 2.12 -5.79 -6.67
CA ILE A 70 0.85 -6.19 -7.23
C ILE A 70 -0.04 -4.95 -7.38
N MET A 71 -0.41 -4.66 -8.63
CA MET A 71 -1.30 -3.55 -8.97
C MET A 71 -2.73 -4.08 -9.03
N THR A 72 -3.61 -3.55 -8.19
CA THR A 72 -4.99 -4.04 -8.16
C THR A 72 -5.91 -3.36 -9.18
N ASN A 73 -5.43 -2.31 -9.85
CA ASN A 73 -6.20 -1.57 -10.85
C ASN A 73 -7.55 -1.08 -10.32
N SER A 74 -7.55 -0.49 -9.12
CA SER A 74 -8.75 0.04 -8.48
C SER A 74 -9.48 1.02 -9.39
N TYR A 75 -10.81 1.00 -9.31
CA TYR A 75 -11.72 1.83 -10.10
C TYR A 75 -11.68 1.55 -11.61
N THR A 76 -11.22 0.38 -12.02
CA THR A 76 -11.25 -0.08 -13.41
C THR A 76 -12.03 -1.39 -13.53
N ASP A 77 -12.34 -1.81 -14.77
CA ASP A 77 -13.02 -3.08 -15.05
C ASP A 77 -12.15 -4.30 -14.73
N HIS A 78 -10.86 -4.07 -14.53
CA HIS A 78 -9.88 -5.13 -14.21
C HIS A 78 -9.51 -5.15 -12.74
N GLU A 79 -10.28 -4.47 -11.89
CA GLU A 79 -10.00 -4.40 -10.46
C GLU A 79 -10.05 -5.78 -9.80
N ILE A 80 -9.04 -6.08 -9.01
CA ILE A 80 -9.01 -7.23 -8.09
C ILE A 80 -8.89 -6.66 -6.69
N GLU A 81 -9.81 -7.00 -5.81
CA GLU A 81 -9.79 -6.46 -4.44
C GLU A 81 -8.59 -6.98 -3.64
N LYS A 82 -8.01 -6.11 -2.80
CA LYS A 82 -6.80 -6.43 -2.04
C LYS A 82 -6.95 -7.67 -1.16
N HIS A 83 -8.11 -7.86 -0.51
CA HIS A 83 -8.32 -9.04 0.33
C HIS A 83 -8.28 -10.33 -0.48
N GLU A 84 -8.73 -10.32 -1.74
CA GLU A 84 -8.64 -11.48 -2.62
C GLU A 84 -7.19 -11.80 -2.99
N ILE A 85 -6.37 -10.78 -3.23
CA ILE A 85 -4.93 -10.95 -3.45
C ILE A 85 -4.27 -11.58 -2.23
N CYS A 86 -4.57 -11.06 -1.04
CA CYS A 86 -4.01 -11.58 0.20
C CYS A 86 -4.39 -13.04 0.44
N ARG A 87 -5.63 -13.40 0.12
CA ARG A 87 -6.09 -14.79 0.20
C ARG A 87 -5.35 -15.69 -0.80
N SER A 88 -5.26 -15.26 -2.04
CA SER A 88 -4.59 -16.02 -3.12
C SER A 88 -3.12 -16.30 -2.82
N LEU A 89 -2.44 -15.34 -2.19
CA LEU A 89 -1.05 -15.48 -1.80
C LEU A 89 -0.86 -16.15 -0.43
N ALA A 90 -1.94 -16.49 0.25
CA ALA A 90 -1.94 -17.07 1.59
C ALA A 90 -1.13 -16.22 2.58
N LEU A 91 -1.34 -14.91 2.58
CA LEU A 91 -0.62 -13.99 3.45
C LEU A 91 -1.13 -14.09 4.89
N ASP A 92 -0.22 -13.94 5.84
CA ASP A 92 -0.54 -13.97 7.28
C ASP A 92 -1.04 -12.63 7.79
N SER A 93 -0.58 -11.54 7.18
CA SER A 93 -0.84 -10.19 7.69
C SER A 93 -0.93 -9.17 6.56
N ILE A 94 -1.63 -8.08 6.83
CA ILE A 94 -1.70 -6.91 5.95
C ILE A 94 -1.55 -5.63 6.77
N ILE A 95 -0.87 -4.66 6.19
CA ILE A 95 -0.78 -3.29 6.70
C ILE A 95 -1.40 -2.39 5.64
N ASP A 96 -2.49 -1.71 5.97
CA ASP A 96 -3.21 -0.87 5.01
C ASP A 96 -3.91 0.27 5.75
N ASP A 97 -4.14 1.38 5.07
CA ASP A 97 -4.85 2.53 5.64
C ASP A 97 -6.37 2.47 5.43
N SER A 98 -6.84 1.53 4.63
CA SER A 98 -8.27 1.32 4.40
C SER A 98 -8.87 0.41 5.47
N PHE A 99 -9.78 0.95 6.27
CA PHE A 99 -10.51 0.17 7.27
C PHE A 99 -11.31 -0.96 6.62
N ASP A 100 -11.92 -0.71 5.46
CA ASP A 100 -12.67 -1.72 4.72
C ASP A 100 -11.81 -2.92 4.32
N VAL A 101 -10.63 -2.65 3.74
CA VAL A 101 -9.68 -3.70 3.36
C VAL A 101 -9.26 -4.50 4.59
N CYS A 102 -8.89 -3.81 5.66
CA CYS A 102 -8.47 -4.47 6.91
C CYS A 102 -9.58 -5.33 7.51
N THR A 103 -10.83 -4.85 7.49
CA THR A 103 -11.98 -5.60 7.98
C THR A 103 -12.20 -6.87 7.16
N LYS A 104 -12.14 -6.77 5.84
CA LYS A 104 -12.31 -7.93 4.94
C LYS A 104 -11.20 -8.96 5.16
N CYS A 105 -9.96 -8.52 5.31
CA CYS A 105 -8.84 -9.42 5.60
C CYS A 105 -9.00 -10.09 6.97
N ASN A 106 -9.36 -9.33 7.99
CA ASN A 106 -9.53 -9.85 9.34
C ASN A 106 -10.62 -10.95 9.41
N ARG A 107 -11.69 -10.80 8.63
CA ARG A 107 -12.74 -11.82 8.52
C ARG A 107 -12.24 -13.13 7.90
N MET A 108 -11.14 -13.10 7.19
CA MET A 108 -10.49 -14.28 6.58
C MET A 108 -9.33 -14.81 7.43
N ASN A 109 -9.23 -14.39 8.69
CA ASN A 109 -8.16 -14.75 9.62
C ASN A 109 -6.76 -14.25 9.16
N ILE A 110 -6.72 -13.16 8.43
CA ILE A 110 -5.49 -12.44 8.09
C ILE A 110 -5.35 -11.30 9.08
N ASP A 111 -4.24 -11.24 9.81
CA ASP A 111 -4.00 -10.18 10.78
C ASP A 111 -3.90 -8.84 10.07
N ALA A 112 -4.74 -7.89 10.47
CA ALA A 112 -4.81 -6.60 9.82
C ALA A 112 -4.36 -5.48 10.75
N TYR A 113 -3.46 -4.65 10.25
CA TYR A 113 -2.95 -3.46 10.93
C TYR A 113 -3.41 -2.25 10.13
N ASN A 114 -4.42 -1.58 10.63
CA ASN A 114 -5.01 -0.41 9.96
C ASN A 114 -4.25 0.85 10.35
N ILE A 115 -3.48 1.39 9.41
CA ILE A 115 -2.71 2.61 9.66
C ILE A 115 -3.64 3.81 9.60
N ILE A 116 -3.76 4.53 10.70
CA ILE A 116 -4.66 5.68 10.83
C ILE A 116 -3.94 7.02 10.76
N GLY A 117 -2.62 7.02 10.73
CA GLY A 117 -1.84 8.25 10.66
C GLY A 117 -0.37 8.04 10.98
N TYR A 118 0.34 9.13 11.17
CA TYR A 118 1.75 9.15 11.56
C TYR A 118 2.04 10.38 12.41
N GLY A 119 2.86 10.24 13.45
CA GLY A 119 3.10 11.31 14.40
C GLY A 119 1.78 11.82 15.00
N ASP A 120 1.57 13.14 14.96
CA ASP A 120 0.34 13.78 15.43
C ASP A 120 -0.75 13.86 14.35
N ILE A 121 -0.48 13.35 13.13
CA ILE A 121 -1.41 13.44 12.01
C ILE A 121 -2.28 12.18 11.97
N THR A 122 -3.60 12.39 11.96
CA THR A 122 -4.59 11.34 11.75
C THR A 122 -5.24 11.53 10.40
N TYR A 123 -5.33 10.46 9.60
CA TYR A 123 -5.96 10.56 8.28
C TYR A 123 -7.45 10.87 8.41
N PRO A 124 -8.00 11.76 7.55
CA PRO A 124 -9.42 12.12 7.61
C PRO A 124 -10.37 10.92 7.41
N TRP A 125 -9.94 9.89 6.69
CA TRP A 125 -10.73 8.69 6.42
C TRP A 125 -10.55 7.59 7.47
N SER A 126 -9.75 7.83 8.50
CA SER A 126 -9.43 6.81 9.49
C SER A 126 -10.61 6.45 10.38
N VAL A 127 -10.59 5.20 10.87
CA VAL A 127 -11.58 4.68 11.81
C VAL A 127 -10.84 4.14 13.03
N GLN A 128 -11.28 4.52 14.21
CA GLN A 128 -10.71 3.99 15.45
C GLN A 128 -11.24 2.55 15.67
N SER A 129 -10.32 1.62 15.86
CA SER A 129 -10.66 0.22 16.09
C SER A 129 -9.51 -0.50 16.78
N SER A 130 -9.70 -1.76 17.15
CA SER A 130 -8.63 -2.59 17.70
C SER A 130 -7.50 -2.83 16.71
N MET A 131 -7.74 -2.66 15.41
CA MET A 131 -6.75 -2.80 14.35
C MET A 131 -5.90 -1.53 14.14
N ALA A 132 -6.31 -0.40 14.74
CA ALA A 132 -5.68 0.90 14.48
C ALA A 132 -4.22 0.94 14.95
N ARG A 133 -3.34 1.45 14.09
CA ARG A 133 -1.90 1.64 14.35
C ARG A 133 -1.42 2.91 13.68
N THR A 134 -0.25 3.38 14.08
CA THR A 134 0.43 4.51 13.43
C THR A 134 1.82 4.06 12.96
N TRP A 135 2.44 4.86 12.08
CA TRP A 135 3.77 4.53 11.55
C TRP A 135 4.91 4.74 12.55
N ASP A 136 4.64 5.32 13.67
CA ASP A 136 5.60 5.48 14.75
C ASP A 136 5.38 4.40 15.84
#